data_1fe662b2e36854ed2f13ef15e0db7bac
#
_entry.id   1fe662b2e36854ed2f13ef15e0db7bac
#
_cell.length_a   1.000
_cell.length_b   1.000
_cell.length_c   1.000
_cell.angle_alpha   90.00
_cell.angle_beta   90.00
_cell.angle_gamma   90.00
#
_symmetry.space_group_name_H-M   'P 1'
#
loop_
_entity.id
_entity.type
_entity.pdbx_description
1 polymer ?
#
loop_
_entity_poly.entity_id
_entity_poly.type
_entity_poly.pdbx_seq_one_letter_code
_entity_poly.pdbx_strand_id
1 'polypeptide(L)'
;MENTFDLKSLRKAKDMKQEELAAAVGVSPQAVSKWEQGGLPDAALLPAIADALGVSIDALFGRQKEELSFYDRFLQHMYGVHWRDVIGELYRIGQLCGASVCRVEKYNEFLFSHADESTYTEGALDEGFFQGRLHEKQPYFLLIPEPKEGYESAVPYGEAFVHLYEVLASPNALKAMYYIMSEQNAYFDAEAMAAALSVSTEEASKIIEGLVSINVVSQASFATGTQSKTIYQGKAYIEFIAFLYFSSMLMNRPTHFIYQINDRSKPWFDRKTYKTP
;
A
#
# COMPACT_ATOMS: atom_id res chain seq x y z
N MET A 1 -16.20 -24.94 -28.24
CA MET A 1 -16.29 -23.66 -29.00
C MET A 1 -15.55 -23.86 -30.30
N GLU A 2 -16.24 -23.80 -31.42
CA GLU A 2 -15.61 -23.87 -32.73
C GLU A 2 -14.72 -22.64 -32.94
N ASN A 3 -13.43 -22.88 -33.14
CA ASN A 3 -12.45 -21.86 -33.49
C ASN A 3 -12.72 -21.42 -34.94
N THR A 4 -13.54 -20.42 -35.15
CA THR A 4 -13.84 -19.89 -36.46
C THR A 4 -12.87 -18.76 -36.82
N PHE A 5 -12.07 -18.98 -37.83
CA PHE A 5 -11.25 -17.94 -38.45
C PHE A 5 -12.18 -16.88 -39.07
N ASP A 6 -12.28 -15.68 -38.48
CA ASP A 6 -13.23 -14.63 -38.89
C ASP A 6 -12.53 -13.38 -39.45
N LEU A 7 -11.83 -13.59 -40.56
CA LEU A 7 -11.14 -12.54 -41.30
C LEU A 7 -12.09 -11.44 -41.79
N LYS A 8 -13.31 -11.83 -42.24
CA LYS A 8 -14.27 -10.91 -42.84
C LYS A 8 -14.77 -9.85 -41.85
N SER A 9 -15.13 -10.26 -40.65
CA SER A 9 -15.62 -9.34 -39.63
C SER A 9 -14.52 -8.38 -39.18
N LEU A 10 -13.29 -8.88 -38.97
CA LEU A 10 -12.14 -8.06 -38.58
C LEU A 10 -11.76 -7.03 -39.62
N ARG A 11 -11.72 -7.43 -40.91
CA ARG A 11 -11.45 -6.50 -41.99
C ARG A 11 -12.54 -5.41 -42.11
N LYS A 12 -13.82 -5.78 -41.98
CA LYS A 12 -14.94 -4.83 -42.03
C LYS A 12 -14.92 -3.87 -40.85
N ALA A 13 -14.54 -4.34 -39.65
CA ALA A 13 -14.39 -3.49 -38.48
C ALA A 13 -13.32 -2.39 -38.65
N LYS A 14 -12.37 -2.62 -39.56
CA LYS A 14 -11.32 -1.67 -39.97
C LYS A 14 -11.66 -0.86 -41.24
N ASP A 15 -12.88 -0.97 -41.75
CA ASP A 15 -13.33 -0.32 -42.99
C ASP A 15 -12.44 -0.61 -44.24
N MET A 16 -11.71 -1.73 -44.22
CA MET A 16 -10.76 -2.12 -45.24
C MET A 16 -11.43 -2.95 -46.34
N LYS A 17 -11.09 -2.72 -47.60
CA LYS A 17 -11.54 -3.56 -48.75
C LYS A 17 -10.68 -4.81 -48.85
N GLN A 18 -11.20 -5.84 -49.57
CA GLN A 18 -10.44 -7.10 -49.82
C GLN A 18 -9.15 -6.85 -50.60
N GLU A 19 -9.20 -5.91 -51.57
CA GLU A 19 -8.06 -5.51 -52.39
C GLU A 19 -6.97 -4.82 -51.53
N GLU A 20 -7.37 -4.00 -50.55
CA GLU A 20 -6.45 -3.30 -49.64
C GLU A 20 -5.75 -4.27 -48.70
N LEU A 21 -6.49 -5.23 -48.13
CA LEU A 21 -5.90 -6.29 -47.32
C LEU A 21 -4.97 -7.17 -48.15
N ALA A 22 -5.38 -7.54 -49.37
CA ALA A 22 -4.57 -8.34 -50.29
C ALA A 22 -3.23 -7.64 -50.62
N ALA A 23 -3.28 -6.36 -50.91
CA ALA A 23 -2.08 -5.55 -51.18
C ALA A 23 -1.17 -5.45 -49.90
N ALA A 24 -1.75 -5.25 -48.74
CA ALA A 24 -0.99 -5.16 -47.47
C ALA A 24 -0.28 -6.47 -47.11
N VAL A 25 -0.87 -7.62 -47.45
CA VAL A 25 -0.34 -8.96 -47.14
C VAL A 25 0.53 -9.53 -48.28
N GLY A 26 0.48 -8.89 -49.46
CA GLY A 26 1.24 -9.34 -50.64
C GLY A 26 0.63 -10.55 -51.35
N VAL A 27 -0.71 -10.65 -51.38
CA VAL A 27 -1.46 -11.76 -52.00
C VAL A 27 -2.48 -11.24 -53.01
N SER A 28 -3.15 -12.14 -53.76
CA SER A 28 -4.24 -11.73 -54.62
C SER A 28 -5.55 -11.49 -53.88
N PRO A 29 -6.46 -10.61 -54.39
CA PRO A 29 -7.78 -10.42 -53.79
C PRO A 29 -8.61 -11.70 -53.73
N GLN A 30 -8.41 -12.60 -54.69
CA GLN A 30 -9.05 -13.92 -54.71
C GLN A 30 -8.63 -14.80 -53.53
N ALA A 31 -7.38 -14.69 -53.06
CA ALA A 31 -6.90 -15.41 -51.87
C ALA A 31 -7.64 -14.92 -50.63
N VAL A 32 -7.77 -13.61 -50.44
CA VAL A 32 -8.52 -13.02 -49.35
C VAL A 32 -9.99 -13.43 -49.39
N SER A 33 -10.62 -13.37 -50.56
CA SER A 33 -12.00 -13.83 -50.76
C SER A 33 -12.20 -15.29 -50.37
N LYS A 34 -11.24 -16.18 -50.76
CA LYS A 34 -11.28 -17.61 -50.38
C LYS A 34 -11.18 -17.79 -48.85
N TRP A 35 -10.34 -17.04 -48.20
CA TRP A 35 -10.20 -17.10 -46.72
C TRP A 35 -11.48 -16.64 -46.02
N GLU A 36 -12.13 -15.59 -46.51
CA GLU A 36 -13.41 -15.10 -45.99
C GLU A 36 -14.60 -16.04 -46.21
N GLN A 37 -14.45 -17.03 -47.14
CA GLN A 37 -15.44 -18.06 -47.39
C GLN A 37 -15.15 -19.37 -46.66
N GLY A 38 -14.24 -19.37 -45.69
CA GLY A 38 -13.91 -20.52 -44.84
C GLY A 38 -12.61 -21.22 -45.19
N GLY A 39 -11.83 -20.70 -46.15
CA GLY A 39 -10.45 -21.13 -46.38
C GLY A 39 -9.53 -20.63 -45.29
N LEU A 40 -8.41 -21.31 -45.08
CA LEU A 40 -7.36 -20.83 -44.16
C LEU A 40 -6.18 -20.30 -44.99
N PRO A 41 -5.56 -19.18 -44.56
CA PRO A 41 -4.28 -18.74 -45.11
C PRO A 41 -3.15 -19.69 -44.68
N ASP A 42 -2.03 -19.62 -45.39
CA ASP A 42 -0.80 -20.25 -44.91
C ASP A 42 -0.38 -19.66 -43.57
N ALA A 43 0.12 -20.50 -42.68
CA ALA A 43 0.55 -20.08 -41.35
C ALA A 43 1.61 -18.95 -41.36
N ALA A 44 2.44 -18.95 -42.42
CA ALA A 44 3.46 -17.91 -42.61
C ALA A 44 2.85 -16.51 -42.90
N LEU A 45 1.61 -16.44 -43.36
CA LEU A 45 0.90 -15.18 -43.65
C LEU A 45 0.13 -14.62 -42.45
N LEU A 46 -0.11 -15.43 -41.41
CA LEU A 46 -0.89 -15.02 -40.25
C LEU A 46 -0.33 -13.76 -39.54
N PRO A 47 0.99 -13.60 -39.33
CA PRO A 47 1.54 -12.38 -38.78
C PRO A 47 1.23 -11.15 -39.63
N ALA A 48 1.46 -11.23 -40.94
CA ALA A 48 1.20 -10.11 -41.85
C ALA A 48 -0.29 -9.73 -41.92
N ILE A 49 -1.19 -10.71 -41.84
CA ILE A 49 -2.64 -10.48 -41.77
C ILE A 49 -3.01 -9.79 -40.47
N ALA A 50 -2.47 -10.27 -39.32
CA ALA A 50 -2.71 -9.69 -38.01
C ALA A 50 -2.21 -8.23 -37.92
N ASP A 51 -1.01 -7.96 -38.41
CA ASP A 51 -0.42 -6.62 -38.51
C ASP A 51 -1.25 -5.69 -39.40
N ALA A 52 -1.63 -6.15 -40.61
CA ALA A 52 -2.47 -5.40 -41.52
C ALA A 52 -3.83 -5.02 -40.91
N LEU A 53 -4.39 -5.88 -40.08
CA LEU A 53 -5.66 -5.65 -39.40
C LEU A 53 -5.48 -4.95 -38.02
N GLY A 54 -4.27 -4.87 -37.47
CA GLY A 54 -4.00 -4.30 -36.18
C GLY A 54 -4.56 -5.14 -35.01
N VAL A 55 -4.58 -6.46 -35.15
CA VAL A 55 -5.07 -7.43 -34.17
C VAL A 55 -4.02 -8.48 -33.85
N SER A 56 -4.21 -9.24 -32.78
CA SER A 56 -3.36 -10.41 -32.52
C SER A 56 -3.70 -11.59 -33.44
N ILE A 57 -2.76 -12.52 -33.60
CA ILE A 57 -3.02 -13.77 -34.34
C ILE A 57 -4.16 -14.56 -33.66
N ASP A 58 -4.22 -14.56 -32.33
CA ASP A 58 -5.30 -15.22 -31.58
C ASP A 58 -6.68 -14.63 -31.94
N ALA A 59 -6.75 -13.31 -32.13
CA ALA A 59 -8.00 -12.64 -32.52
C ALA A 59 -8.50 -13.08 -33.91
N LEU A 60 -7.60 -13.43 -34.85
CA LEU A 60 -7.99 -13.99 -36.15
C LEU A 60 -8.80 -15.29 -36.03
N PHE A 61 -8.59 -16.02 -34.95
CA PHE A 61 -9.29 -17.27 -34.63
C PHE A 61 -10.39 -17.11 -33.58
N GLY A 62 -10.87 -15.87 -33.38
CA GLY A 62 -11.91 -15.59 -32.37
C GLY A 62 -11.45 -15.79 -30.90
N ARG A 63 -10.16 -15.99 -30.70
CA ARG A 63 -9.56 -16.05 -29.36
C ARG A 63 -9.13 -14.65 -28.94
N GLN A 64 -10.07 -13.80 -28.60
CA GLN A 64 -9.74 -12.60 -27.86
C GLN A 64 -9.36 -13.05 -26.45
N LYS A 65 -8.07 -13.04 -26.11
CA LYS A 65 -7.71 -12.92 -24.71
C LYS A 65 -8.28 -11.60 -24.25
N GLU A 66 -9.26 -11.63 -23.35
CA GLU A 66 -9.60 -10.44 -22.60
C GLU A 66 -8.28 -9.91 -22.04
N GLU A 67 -7.88 -8.72 -22.48
CA GLU A 67 -6.73 -8.08 -21.86
C GLU A 67 -7.10 -7.87 -20.41
N LEU A 68 -6.42 -8.61 -19.54
CA LEU A 68 -6.61 -8.46 -18.11
C LEU A 68 -6.43 -7.00 -17.73
N SER A 69 -7.34 -6.48 -16.96
CA SER A 69 -7.22 -5.12 -16.43
C SER A 69 -5.88 -4.96 -15.69
N PHE A 70 -5.46 -3.73 -15.47
CA PHE A 70 -4.28 -3.46 -14.63
C PHE A 70 -4.40 -4.16 -13.27
N TYR A 71 -5.59 -4.08 -12.66
CA TYR A 71 -5.85 -4.70 -11.34
C TYR A 71 -5.76 -6.22 -11.38
N ASP A 72 -6.25 -6.87 -12.44
CA ASP A 72 -6.16 -8.34 -12.57
C ASP A 72 -4.71 -8.78 -12.74
N ARG A 73 -3.91 -8.07 -13.55
CA ARG A 73 -2.47 -8.34 -13.68
C ARG A 73 -1.72 -8.12 -12.37
N PHE A 74 -2.06 -7.06 -11.64
CA PHE A 74 -1.50 -6.78 -10.32
C PHE A 74 -1.83 -7.89 -9.33
N LEU A 75 -3.08 -8.31 -9.25
CA LEU A 75 -3.49 -9.41 -8.37
C LEU A 75 -2.80 -10.73 -8.74
N GLN A 76 -2.70 -11.06 -10.04
CA GLN A 76 -1.96 -12.24 -10.49
C GLN A 76 -0.48 -12.19 -10.08
N HIS A 77 0.15 -11.03 -10.19
CA HIS A 77 1.52 -10.82 -9.70
C HIS A 77 1.61 -11.09 -8.20
N MET A 78 0.73 -10.48 -7.39
CA MET A 78 0.71 -10.63 -5.94
C MET A 78 0.43 -12.08 -5.48
N TYR A 79 -0.42 -12.82 -6.19
CA TYR A 79 -0.66 -14.25 -5.91
C TYR A 79 0.58 -15.12 -6.15
N GLY A 80 1.49 -14.68 -7.02
CA GLY A 80 2.77 -15.34 -7.27
C GLY A 80 3.85 -15.02 -6.23
N VAL A 81 3.67 -13.96 -5.43
CA VAL A 81 4.63 -13.55 -4.40
C VAL A 81 4.52 -14.47 -3.18
N HIS A 82 5.66 -15.01 -2.74
CA HIS A 82 5.68 -15.83 -1.53
C HIS A 82 5.30 -14.98 -0.30
N TRP A 83 4.51 -15.52 0.63
CA TRP A 83 3.95 -14.77 1.75
C TRP A 83 5.00 -14.05 2.62
N ARG A 84 6.25 -14.55 2.72
CA ARG A 84 7.35 -13.89 3.44
C ARG A 84 7.87 -12.64 2.72
N ASP A 85 7.67 -12.55 1.43
CA ASP A 85 8.19 -11.47 0.59
C ASP A 85 7.13 -10.40 0.31
N VAL A 86 5.87 -10.65 0.68
CA VAL A 86 4.72 -9.75 0.41
C VAL A 86 4.96 -8.33 0.93
N ILE A 87 5.48 -8.18 2.15
CA ILE A 87 5.74 -6.85 2.74
C ILE A 87 6.80 -6.09 1.93
N GLY A 88 7.87 -6.78 1.52
CA GLY A 88 8.91 -6.18 0.68
C GLY A 88 8.38 -5.74 -0.68
N GLU A 89 7.52 -6.57 -1.30
CA GLU A 89 6.92 -6.25 -2.59
C GLU A 89 5.93 -5.09 -2.49
N LEU A 90 5.06 -5.06 -1.47
CA LEU A 90 4.15 -3.95 -1.23
C LEU A 90 4.89 -2.63 -0.96
N TYR A 91 5.97 -2.69 -0.18
CA TYR A 91 6.86 -1.56 0.05
C TYR A 91 7.46 -1.04 -1.26
N ARG A 92 7.98 -1.94 -2.11
CA ARG A 92 8.53 -1.61 -3.42
C ARG A 92 7.47 -0.94 -4.31
N ILE A 93 6.28 -1.52 -4.40
CA ILE A 93 5.15 -0.98 -5.16
C ILE A 93 4.78 0.41 -4.66
N GLY A 94 4.71 0.62 -3.34
CA GLY A 94 4.45 1.92 -2.74
C GLY A 94 5.45 2.99 -3.19
N GLN A 95 6.75 2.69 -3.12
CA GLN A 95 7.80 3.60 -3.59
C GLN A 95 7.65 3.93 -5.08
N LEU A 96 7.32 2.93 -5.91
CA LEU A 96 7.08 3.11 -7.34
C LEU A 96 5.84 4.00 -7.60
N CYS A 97 4.76 3.82 -6.85
CA CYS A 97 3.58 4.66 -6.95
C CYS A 97 3.89 6.10 -6.57
N GLY A 98 4.62 6.33 -5.48
CA GLY A 98 5.06 7.66 -5.08
C GLY A 98 5.92 8.35 -6.17
N ALA A 99 6.87 7.61 -6.75
CA ALA A 99 7.71 8.11 -7.83
C ALA A 99 6.91 8.51 -9.08
N SER A 100 5.84 7.78 -9.40
CA SER A 100 4.99 8.05 -10.56
C SER A 100 4.29 9.43 -10.46
N VAL A 101 3.93 9.86 -9.25
CA VAL A 101 3.34 11.19 -9.02
C VAL A 101 4.33 12.30 -9.39
N CYS A 102 5.61 12.08 -9.10
CA CYS A 102 6.68 13.03 -9.41
C CYS A 102 7.19 12.92 -10.85
N ARG A 103 6.60 12.05 -11.68
CA ARG A 103 6.96 11.82 -13.10
C ARG A 103 8.44 11.53 -13.33
N VAL A 104 9.07 10.82 -12.39
CA VAL A 104 10.49 10.44 -12.49
C VAL A 104 10.63 9.25 -13.45
N GLU A 105 11.26 9.48 -14.60
CA GLU A 105 11.58 8.41 -15.53
C GLU A 105 12.73 7.55 -15.01
N LYS A 106 12.72 6.23 -15.29
CA LYS A 106 13.75 5.26 -14.91
C LYS A 106 14.06 5.17 -13.40
N TYR A 107 13.09 5.47 -12.58
CA TYR A 107 13.26 5.53 -11.13
C TYR A 107 13.61 4.17 -10.46
N ASN A 108 13.35 3.03 -11.10
CA ASN A 108 13.70 1.71 -10.55
C ASN A 108 15.19 1.59 -10.22
N GLU A 109 16.05 1.95 -11.16
CA GLU A 109 17.51 1.89 -10.96
C GLU A 109 17.95 2.99 -9.97
N PHE A 110 17.37 4.18 -10.08
CA PHE A 110 17.73 5.32 -9.27
C PHE A 110 17.30 5.17 -7.81
N LEU A 111 16.04 4.83 -7.54
CA LEU A 111 15.50 4.71 -6.19
C LEU A 111 16.26 3.69 -5.34
N PHE A 112 16.48 2.50 -5.88
CA PHE A 112 17.07 1.40 -5.11
C PHE A 112 18.60 1.46 -5.07
N SER A 113 19.24 2.33 -5.83
CA SER A 113 20.68 2.60 -5.74
C SER A 113 21.04 3.70 -4.74
N HIS A 114 20.07 4.47 -4.24
CA HIS A 114 20.28 5.63 -3.35
C HIS A 114 19.67 5.41 -1.95
N ALA A 115 19.69 4.20 -1.44
CA ALA A 115 19.18 3.86 -0.11
C ALA A 115 20.19 4.25 0.99
N ASP A 116 20.27 5.52 1.32
CA ASP A 116 21.12 6.04 2.39
C ASP A 116 20.31 6.67 3.55
N GLU A 117 20.97 7.05 4.64
CA GLU A 117 20.32 7.57 5.84
C GLU A 117 19.59 8.90 5.62
N SER A 118 19.97 9.66 4.61
CA SER A 118 19.42 10.98 4.31
C SER A 118 18.35 10.99 3.22
N THR A 119 18.06 9.84 2.62
CA THR A 119 17.23 9.73 1.42
C THR A 119 15.75 9.63 1.73
N TYR A 120 14.98 10.48 1.12
CA TYR A 120 13.57 10.68 1.40
C TYR A 120 12.76 10.91 0.14
N THR A 121 11.51 10.46 0.13
CA THR A 121 10.55 10.77 -0.91
C THR A 121 9.27 11.27 -0.27
N GLU A 122 8.70 12.38 -0.75
CA GLU A 122 7.41 12.85 -0.23
C GLU A 122 6.58 13.57 -1.27
N GLY A 123 5.26 13.54 -1.08
CA GLY A 123 4.30 14.33 -1.83
C GLY A 123 3.17 14.79 -0.95
N ALA A 124 2.83 16.07 -1.06
CA ALA A 124 1.68 16.68 -0.41
C ALA A 124 0.79 17.30 -1.49
N LEU A 125 -0.44 16.77 -1.60
CA LEU A 125 -1.45 17.15 -2.58
C LEU A 125 -2.77 17.45 -1.87
N ASP A 126 -3.73 18.01 -2.57
CA ASP A 126 -5.06 18.27 -1.99
C ASP A 126 -5.85 16.97 -1.73
N GLU A 127 -5.51 15.89 -2.42
CA GLU A 127 -6.12 14.56 -2.25
C GLU A 127 -5.49 13.73 -1.14
N GLY A 128 -4.36 14.18 -0.57
CA GLY A 128 -3.66 13.44 0.47
C GLY A 128 -2.16 13.64 0.44
N PHE A 129 -1.44 12.79 1.15
CA PHE A 129 0.01 12.81 1.14
C PHE A 129 0.62 11.41 1.15
N PHE A 130 1.82 11.31 0.66
CA PHE A 130 2.66 10.13 0.80
C PHE A 130 4.06 10.50 1.27
N GLN A 131 4.70 9.57 1.92
CA GLN A 131 6.08 9.71 2.36
C GLN A 131 6.76 8.35 2.35
N GLY A 132 7.98 8.30 1.85
CA GLY A 132 8.75 7.08 1.78
C GLY A 132 10.22 7.28 2.15
N ARG A 133 10.84 6.25 2.70
CA ARG A 133 12.27 6.21 2.99
C ARG A 133 12.84 4.88 2.53
N LEU A 134 13.91 4.93 1.73
CA LEU A 134 14.66 3.79 1.25
C LEU A 134 15.92 3.61 2.12
N HIS A 135 15.75 3.18 3.35
CA HIS A 135 16.88 2.99 4.26
C HIS A 135 16.82 1.60 4.88
N GLU A 136 17.94 0.89 4.93
CA GLU A 136 18.01 -0.50 5.42
C GLU A 136 17.52 -0.64 6.88
N LYS A 137 17.85 0.32 7.74
CA LYS A 137 17.48 0.27 9.16
C LYS A 137 16.08 0.83 9.45
N GLN A 138 15.53 1.66 8.58
CA GLN A 138 14.25 2.32 8.78
C GLN A 138 13.49 2.50 7.46
N PRO A 139 13.22 1.41 6.72
CA PRO A 139 12.44 1.49 5.49
C PRO A 139 10.96 1.71 5.82
N TYR A 140 10.29 2.58 5.08
CA TYR A 140 8.84 2.73 5.15
C TYR A 140 8.28 3.36 3.89
N PHE A 141 6.99 3.13 3.67
CA PHE A 141 6.15 3.89 2.75
C PHE A 141 4.81 4.11 3.43
N LEU A 142 4.40 5.36 3.52
CA LEU A 142 3.13 5.81 4.05
C LEU A 142 2.36 6.53 2.95
N LEU A 143 1.07 6.24 2.83
CA LEU A 143 0.15 6.97 1.98
C LEU A 143 -1.14 7.18 2.75
N ILE A 144 -1.54 8.43 2.92
CA ILE A 144 -2.77 8.80 3.61
C ILE A 144 -3.60 9.70 2.69
N PRO A 145 -4.69 9.15 2.10
CA PRO A 145 -5.65 9.95 1.37
C PRO A 145 -6.31 10.99 2.28
N GLU A 146 -6.64 12.14 1.72
CA GLU A 146 -7.43 13.14 2.43
C GLU A 146 -8.84 12.59 2.73
N PRO A 147 -9.29 12.58 3.98
CA PRO A 147 -10.68 12.26 4.30
C PRO A 147 -11.63 13.27 3.65
N LYS A 148 -12.84 12.84 3.29
CA LYS A 148 -13.85 13.74 2.67
C LYS A 148 -14.15 14.98 3.50
N GLU A 149 -14.09 14.86 4.81
CA GLU A 149 -14.37 15.91 5.80
C GLU A 149 -13.09 16.58 6.34
N GLY A 150 -11.93 16.35 5.66
CA GLY A 150 -10.63 16.84 6.10
C GLY A 150 -9.98 15.98 7.18
N TYR A 151 -8.71 16.26 7.48
CA TYR A 151 -7.96 15.52 8.49
C TYR A 151 -8.48 15.72 9.91
N GLU A 152 -9.21 16.83 10.18
CA GLU A 152 -9.87 17.09 11.45
C GLU A 152 -10.84 15.97 11.85
N SER A 153 -11.49 15.35 10.87
CA SER A 153 -12.42 14.25 11.12
C SER A 153 -11.74 12.97 11.56
N ALA A 154 -10.48 12.76 11.12
CA ALA A 154 -9.69 11.57 11.43
C ALA A 154 -8.81 11.75 12.68
N VAL A 155 -8.33 12.95 12.95
CA VAL A 155 -7.46 13.30 14.08
C VAL A 155 -8.01 14.53 14.82
N PRO A 156 -9.20 14.42 15.43
CA PRO A 156 -9.84 15.55 16.08
C PRO A 156 -9.04 15.97 17.33
N TYR A 157 -8.83 17.29 17.48
CA TYR A 157 -8.34 17.81 18.75
C TYR A 157 -9.42 17.64 19.83
N GLY A 158 -9.08 17.06 20.97
CA GLY A 158 -10.01 16.83 22.08
C GLY A 158 -9.37 16.21 23.29
N GLU A 159 -10.10 16.15 24.41
CA GLU A 159 -9.60 15.64 25.69
C GLU A 159 -9.01 14.24 25.61
N ALA A 160 -9.64 13.33 24.86
CA ALA A 160 -9.12 11.97 24.68
C ALA A 160 -7.76 11.95 23.97
N PHE A 161 -7.55 12.84 23.02
CA PHE A 161 -6.29 12.95 22.31
C PHE A 161 -5.18 13.57 23.19
N VAL A 162 -5.53 14.59 23.99
CA VAL A 162 -4.63 15.17 24.99
C VAL A 162 -4.25 14.12 26.03
N HIS A 163 -5.24 13.39 26.56
CA HIS A 163 -5.01 12.32 27.55
C HIS A 163 -4.07 11.23 27.02
N LEU A 164 -4.19 10.83 25.75
CA LEU A 164 -3.25 9.89 25.12
C LEU A 164 -1.79 10.35 25.27
N TYR A 165 -1.52 11.63 24.95
CA TYR A 165 -0.17 12.18 25.06
C TYR A 165 0.30 12.34 26.49
N GLU A 166 -0.59 12.70 27.43
CA GLU A 166 -0.28 12.78 28.87
C GLU A 166 0.18 11.42 29.40
N VAL A 167 -0.55 10.34 29.09
CA VAL A 167 -0.17 8.98 29.49
C VAL A 167 1.18 8.59 28.88
N LEU A 168 1.39 8.81 27.59
CA LEU A 168 2.61 8.39 26.89
C LEU A 168 3.82 9.28 27.18
N ALA A 169 3.64 10.49 27.73
CA ALA A 169 4.74 11.38 28.10
C ALA A 169 5.56 10.86 29.32
N SER A 170 5.02 9.92 30.10
CA SER A 170 5.73 9.32 31.22
C SER A 170 6.85 8.39 30.71
N PRO A 171 8.10 8.56 31.16
CA PRO A 171 9.20 7.64 30.84
C PRO A 171 8.92 6.18 31.21
N ASN A 172 8.20 5.96 32.31
CA ASN A 172 7.85 4.62 32.76
C ASN A 172 6.70 4.01 31.96
N ALA A 173 5.75 4.80 31.45
CA ALA A 173 4.75 4.33 30.50
C ALA A 173 5.39 3.88 29.18
N LEU A 174 6.36 4.63 28.69
CA LEU A 174 7.12 4.24 27.49
C LEU A 174 7.90 2.93 27.72
N LYS A 175 8.60 2.78 28.86
CA LYS A 175 9.27 1.53 29.23
C LYS A 175 8.29 0.36 29.34
N ALA A 176 7.10 0.58 29.92
CA ALA A 176 6.05 -0.43 30.01
C ALA A 176 5.61 -0.92 28.65
N MET A 177 5.46 -0.01 27.67
CA MET A 177 5.14 -0.39 26.31
C MET A 177 6.23 -1.25 25.66
N TYR A 178 7.51 -0.92 25.86
CA TYR A 178 8.62 -1.78 25.37
C TYR A 178 8.59 -3.15 26.04
N TYR A 179 8.33 -3.22 27.35
CA TYR A 179 8.16 -4.50 28.05
C TYR A 179 7.02 -5.32 27.47
N ILE A 180 5.82 -4.72 27.33
CA ILE A 180 4.64 -5.38 26.74
C ILE A 180 4.92 -5.90 25.32
N MET A 181 5.67 -5.15 24.53
CA MET A 181 6.00 -5.55 23.15
C MET A 181 7.08 -6.63 23.08
N SER A 182 8.00 -6.70 24.05
CA SER A 182 8.99 -7.78 24.14
C SER A 182 8.36 -9.11 24.55
N GLU A 183 7.28 -9.07 25.33
CA GLU A 183 6.52 -10.22 25.82
C GLU A 183 5.20 -10.41 25.03
N GLN A 184 5.28 -10.32 23.71
CA GLN A 184 4.13 -10.35 22.80
C GLN A 184 3.16 -11.50 23.14
N ASN A 185 1.86 -11.15 23.29
CA ASN A 185 0.77 -12.05 23.65
C ASN A 185 0.85 -12.65 25.07
N ALA A 186 1.81 -12.26 25.89
CA ALA A 186 1.87 -12.68 27.28
C ALA A 186 0.84 -11.95 28.16
N TYR A 187 0.35 -12.64 29.14
CA TYR A 187 -0.42 -12.04 30.22
C TYR A 187 0.54 -11.63 31.35
N PHE A 188 0.29 -10.48 31.96
CA PHE A 188 1.07 -9.97 33.08
C PHE A 188 0.17 -9.41 34.17
N ASP A 189 0.71 -9.24 35.36
CA ASP A 189 0.07 -8.54 36.48
C ASP A 189 0.92 -7.34 36.91
N ALA A 190 0.45 -6.59 37.91
CA ALA A 190 1.15 -5.40 38.38
C ALA A 190 2.50 -5.73 39.00
N GLU A 191 2.65 -6.92 39.61
CA GLU A 191 3.91 -7.38 40.23
C GLU A 191 4.96 -7.67 39.16
N ALA A 192 4.58 -8.36 38.08
CA ALA A 192 5.46 -8.61 36.96
C ALA A 192 5.91 -7.30 36.24
N MET A 193 4.99 -6.36 36.05
CA MET A 193 5.32 -5.04 35.54
C MET A 193 6.24 -4.26 36.46
N ALA A 194 5.97 -4.25 37.75
CA ALA A 194 6.80 -3.59 38.76
C ALA A 194 8.23 -4.12 38.73
N ALA A 195 8.39 -5.45 38.69
CA ALA A 195 9.70 -6.09 38.60
C ALA A 195 10.43 -5.72 37.31
N ALA A 196 9.74 -5.76 36.18
CA ALA A 196 10.32 -5.43 34.86
C ALA A 196 10.79 -3.97 34.78
N LEU A 197 10.03 -3.04 35.37
CA LEU A 197 10.35 -1.61 35.31
C LEU A 197 11.24 -1.14 36.48
N SER A 198 11.48 -1.97 37.50
CA SER A 198 12.16 -1.62 38.77
C SER A 198 11.46 -0.46 39.50
N VAL A 199 10.15 -0.54 39.60
CA VAL A 199 9.29 0.42 40.34
C VAL A 199 8.45 -0.30 41.39
N SER A 200 7.73 0.47 42.25
CA SER A 200 6.79 -0.13 43.16
C SER A 200 5.56 -0.72 42.46
N THR A 201 4.92 -1.71 43.08
CA THR A 201 3.66 -2.28 42.54
C THR A 201 2.55 -1.22 42.44
N GLU A 202 2.52 -0.24 43.34
CA GLU A 202 1.58 0.88 43.28
C GLU A 202 1.83 1.75 42.04
N GLU A 203 3.09 2.06 41.73
CA GLU A 203 3.45 2.82 40.56
C GLU A 203 3.16 2.02 39.26
N ALA A 204 3.48 0.73 39.27
CA ALA A 204 3.15 -0.14 38.15
C ALA A 204 1.63 -0.20 37.87
N SER A 205 0.82 -0.27 38.94
CA SER A 205 -0.64 -0.24 38.81
C SER A 205 -1.13 1.06 38.18
N LYS A 206 -0.61 2.22 38.59
CA LYS A 206 -0.96 3.52 37.95
C LYS A 206 -0.57 3.60 36.49
N ILE A 207 0.61 3.06 36.13
CA ILE A 207 1.05 2.98 34.74
C ILE A 207 0.09 2.11 33.93
N ILE A 208 -0.25 0.93 34.42
CA ILE A 208 -1.17 0.00 33.77
C ILE A 208 -2.56 0.63 33.59
N GLU A 209 -3.10 1.28 34.63
CA GLU A 209 -4.37 2.01 34.59
C GLU A 209 -4.36 3.08 33.47
N GLY A 210 -3.28 3.84 33.38
CA GLY A 210 -3.07 4.80 32.29
C GLY A 210 -3.11 4.12 30.91
N LEU A 211 -2.37 3.01 30.74
CA LEU A 211 -2.34 2.26 29.48
C LEU A 211 -3.70 1.61 29.13
N VAL A 212 -4.47 1.19 30.14
CA VAL A 212 -5.84 0.69 29.96
C VAL A 212 -6.77 1.82 29.51
N SER A 213 -6.64 3.02 30.11
CA SER A 213 -7.50 4.17 29.79
C SER A 213 -7.35 4.64 28.34
N ILE A 214 -6.18 4.45 27.72
CA ILE A 214 -5.93 4.74 26.31
C ILE A 214 -6.08 3.51 25.39
N ASN A 215 -6.65 2.41 25.94
CA ASN A 215 -6.99 1.19 25.20
C ASN A 215 -5.80 0.42 24.54
N VAL A 216 -4.58 0.61 25.00
CA VAL A 216 -3.41 -0.17 24.55
C VAL A 216 -3.16 -1.42 25.38
N VAL A 217 -3.81 -1.53 26.53
CA VAL A 217 -3.81 -2.71 27.40
C VAL A 217 -5.25 -3.13 27.68
N SER A 218 -5.52 -4.42 27.61
CA SER A 218 -6.78 -5.01 28.12
C SER A 218 -6.59 -5.59 29.50
N GLN A 219 -7.66 -5.61 30.28
CA GLN A 219 -7.69 -6.27 31.58
C GLN A 219 -8.75 -7.37 31.61
N ALA A 220 -8.45 -8.44 32.35
CA ALA A 220 -9.39 -9.48 32.66
C ALA A 220 -9.27 -9.87 34.14
N SER A 221 -10.39 -10.05 34.82
CA SER A 221 -10.40 -10.47 36.23
C SER A 221 -10.98 -11.88 36.33
N PHE A 222 -10.28 -12.73 37.07
CA PHE A 222 -10.67 -14.10 37.32
C PHE A 222 -10.88 -14.31 38.81
N ALA A 223 -12.01 -14.91 39.18
CA ALA A 223 -12.27 -15.35 40.52
C ALA A 223 -11.72 -16.76 40.74
N THR A 224 -10.79 -16.93 41.66
CA THR A 224 -10.28 -18.23 42.13
C THR A 224 -10.66 -18.42 43.58
N GLY A 225 -11.80 -19.07 43.83
CA GLY A 225 -12.35 -19.21 45.19
C GLY A 225 -12.74 -17.85 45.78
N THR A 226 -12.10 -17.45 46.87
CA THR A 226 -12.35 -16.18 47.59
C THR A 226 -11.47 -15.01 47.11
N GLN A 227 -10.55 -15.25 46.17
CA GLN A 227 -9.63 -14.23 45.65
C GLN A 227 -9.96 -13.90 44.21
N SER A 228 -9.93 -12.61 43.89
CA SER A 228 -9.99 -12.11 42.50
C SER A 228 -8.59 -11.71 42.07
N LYS A 229 -8.12 -12.25 40.96
CA LYS A 229 -6.84 -11.86 40.35
C LYS A 229 -7.13 -11.12 39.02
N THR A 230 -6.55 -9.95 38.88
CA THR A 230 -6.57 -9.17 37.65
C THR A 230 -5.30 -9.44 36.85
N ILE A 231 -5.46 -9.76 35.57
CA ILE A 231 -4.36 -9.90 34.60
C ILE A 231 -4.57 -8.94 33.46
N TYR A 232 -3.50 -8.61 32.79
CA TYR A 232 -3.44 -7.65 31.71
C TYR A 232 -2.80 -8.25 30.48
N GLN A 233 -3.16 -7.75 29.31
CA GLN A 233 -2.56 -8.13 28.03
C GLN A 233 -2.46 -6.91 27.12
N GLY A 234 -1.34 -6.77 26.41
CA GLY A 234 -1.17 -5.73 25.40
C GLY A 234 -2.11 -5.93 24.23
N LYS A 235 -2.54 -4.85 23.62
CA LYS A 235 -3.36 -4.80 22.41
C LYS A 235 -2.61 -4.06 21.31
N ALA A 236 -2.84 -3.11 20.79
CA ALA A 236 -2.37 -2.08 19.86
C ALA A 236 -0.87 -2.17 19.48
N TYR A 237 -0.35 -3.38 19.23
CA TYR A 237 1.08 -3.58 18.92
C TYR A 237 1.49 -2.87 17.62
N ILE A 238 0.68 -2.99 16.57
CA ILE A 238 0.95 -2.41 15.26
C ILE A 238 0.87 -0.89 15.33
N GLU A 239 -0.19 -0.37 15.95
CA GLU A 239 -0.43 1.06 16.11
C GLU A 239 0.68 1.71 16.92
N PHE A 240 1.15 1.03 17.97
CA PHE A 240 2.21 1.56 18.82
C PHE A 240 3.59 1.51 18.14
N ILE A 241 3.90 0.44 17.38
CA ILE A 241 5.10 0.39 16.53
C ILE A 241 5.05 1.54 15.51
N ALA A 242 3.91 1.77 14.86
CA ALA A 242 3.75 2.87 13.93
C ALA A 242 3.97 4.23 14.61
N PHE A 243 3.39 4.43 15.80
CA PHE A 243 3.58 5.65 16.58
C PHE A 243 5.06 5.90 16.95
N LEU A 244 5.80 4.88 17.41
CA LEU A 244 7.22 4.99 17.70
C LEU A 244 8.04 5.28 16.43
N TYR A 245 7.67 4.66 15.32
CA TYR A 245 8.30 4.87 14.02
C TYR A 245 8.17 6.34 13.59
N PHE A 246 6.94 6.90 13.62
CA PHE A 246 6.69 8.30 13.29
C PHE A 246 7.36 9.27 14.26
N SER A 247 7.35 8.96 15.56
CA SER A 247 8.06 9.76 16.57
C SER A 247 9.56 9.80 16.29
N SER A 248 10.16 8.66 15.93
CA SER A 248 11.56 8.59 15.53
C SER A 248 11.84 9.37 14.24
N MET A 249 10.92 9.36 13.29
CA MET A 249 11.05 10.15 12.04
C MET A 249 11.03 11.65 12.31
N LEU A 250 10.16 12.12 13.20
CA LEU A 250 10.10 13.54 13.57
C LEU A 250 11.41 14.01 14.21
N MET A 251 12.05 13.16 15.04
CA MET A 251 13.34 13.47 15.68
C MET A 251 14.53 13.41 14.72
N ASN A 252 14.47 12.53 13.72
CA ASN A 252 15.56 12.24 12.79
C ASN A 252 15.13 12.54 11.36
N ARG A 253 14.55 13.71 11.13
CA ARG A 253 14.07 14.09 9.80
C ARG A 253 15.23 14.15 8.82
N PRO A 254 15.16 13.44 7.68
CA PRO A 254 16.18 13.51 6.64
C PRO A 254 16.29 14.92 6.05
N THR A 255 17.46 15.23 5.56
CA THR A 255 17.79 16.56 4.97
C THR A 255 17.80 16.56 3.46
N HIS A 256 17.75 15.38 2.83
CA HIS A 256 17.81 15.24 1.39
C HIS A 256 16.60 14.45 0.87
N PHE A 257 16.09 14.90 -0.29
CA PHE A 257 14.98 14.25 -0.98
C PHE A 257 15.48 13.63 -2.28
N ILE A 258 15.05 12.40 -2.59
CA ILE A 258 15.20 11.85 -3.93
C ILE A 258 14.25 12.59 -4.87
N TYR A 259 13.00 12.75 -4.44
CA TYR A 259 12.01 13.59 -5.09
C TYR A 259 11.00 14.09 -4.06
N GLN A 260 10.50 15.29 -4.31
CA GLN A 260 9.51 15.96 -3.49
C GLN A 260 8.51 16.68 -4.40
N ILE A 261 7.23 16.57 -4.09
CA ILE A 261 6.18 17.39 -4.67
C ILE A 261 5.36 17.99 -3.54
N ASN A 262 5.12 19.31 -3.62
CA ASN A 262 4.25 20.01 -2.69
C ASN A 262 3.33 20.92 -3.50
N ASP A 263 2.17 20.38 -3.86
CA ASP A 263 1.12 21.06 -4.64
C ASP A 263 -0.18 21.15 -3.84
N ARG A 264 -0.06 21.15 -2.51
CA ARG A 264 -1.20 21.32 -1.62
C ARG A 264 -1.59 22.79 -1.53
N SER A 265 -2.83 23.09 -1.92
CA SER A 265 -3.38 24.44 -1.94
C SER A 265 -4.10 24.85 -0.66
N LYS A 266 -4.55 23.86 0.13
CA LYS A 266 -5.33 24.06 1.36
C LYS A 266 -4.52 23.74 2.63
N PRO A 267 -4.84 24.35 3.78
CA PRO A 267 -4.20 24.02 5.05
C PRO A 267 -4.51 22.56 5.47
N TRP A 268 -3.63 21.98 6.29
CA TRP A 268 -3.83 20.62 6.84
C TRP A 268 -5.01 20.55 7.82
N PHE A 269 -5.26 21.63 8.56
CA PHE A 269 -6.35 21.74 9.54
C PHE A 269 -7.00 23.13 9.44
N ASP A 270 -8.31 23.22 9.65
CA ASP A 270 -9.00 24.51 9.81
C ASP A 270 -8.50 25.17 11.11
N ARG A 271 -8.31 26.49 11.06
CA ARG A 271 -7.95 27.28 12.25
C ARG A 271 -8.93 27.17 13.41
N LYS A 272 -10.17 26.79 13.15
CA LYS A 272 -11.17 26.55 14.18
C LYS A 272 -10.92 25.30 14.98
N THR A 273 -10.23 24.29 14.42
CA THR A 273 -10.01 22.99 15.04
C THR A 273 -9.32 23.09 16.40
N TYR A 274 -8.36 23.97 16.57
CA TYR A 274 -7.60 24.16 17.82
C TYR A 274 -8.05 25.37 18.67
N LYS A 275 -9.05 26.12 18.19
CA LYS A 275 -9.60 27.30 18.90
C LYS A 275 -10.91 27.01 19.62
N THR A 276 -11.43 25.80 19.46
CA THR A 276 -12.61 25.37 20.23
C THR A 276 -12.15 25.10 21.66
N PRO A 277 -12.79 25.71 22.67
CA PRO A 277 -12.41 25.55 24.09
C PRO A 277 -12.58 24.13 24.57
#